data_219ab5aff69329c03f7b993ed6c7e779
#
_entry.id   219ab5aff69329c03f7b993ed6c7e779
#
_cell.length_a   1.000
_cell.length_b   1.000
_cell.length_c   1.000
_cell.angle_alpha   90.00
_cell.angle_beta   90.00
_cell.angle_gamma   90.00
#
_symmetry.space_group_name_H-M   'P 1'
#
loop_
_entity.id
_entity.type
_entity.pdbx_description
1 polymer ?
#
loop_
_entity_poly.entity_id
_entity_poly.type
_entity_poly.pdbx_seq_one_letter_code
_entity_poly.pdbx_strand_id
1 'polypeptide(L)'
;MKVLCSSEQSLHRPEVFRWRQRMKLLNPLGDFIVILPCSMRKPYSTSKSHQIFRKYSKHYQELIITSPFGICPRELESTFPIQSYDVPVTGSWSFEERKIAGELLRDYCMDKTFVANVSGGYEEVCREYLDDCIYTCKDGRPTSFESINNLGEELKKFPKLNKRDRLLHELRSIAIYQFGEHGYRFIPDDVSIKGRYHKKILSNKEQIGLLNADTGLYSLTLKGGEILKDHSIKVVEINFDLTTNSLLSPGVEKADDSIIPKDEVVITRNDEVVAVGRAVLSGKEMVEASKGMAVKLRQRVK
;
A
#
# COMPACT_ATOMS: atom_id res chain seq x y z
N MET A 1 -11.19 11.82 0.72
CA MET A 1 -11.75 11.62 2.08
C MET A 1 -10.59 11.72 3.06
N LYS A 2 -10.72 12.50 4.16
CA LYS A 2 -9.66 12.68 5.14
C LYS A 2 -9.91 11.76 6.33
N VAL A 3 -8.88 11.04 6.80
CA VAL A 3 -8.95 10.18 7.98
C VAL A 3 -8.34 10.93 9.15
N LEU A 4 -9.15 11.27 10.14
CA LEU A 4 -8.67 11.97 11.33
C LEU A 4 -8.06 10.96 12.32
N CYS A 5 -6.77 11.15 12.64
CA CYS A 5 -6.01 10.28 13.53
C CYS A 5 -5.40 11.10 14.66
N SER A 6 -6.23 11.77 15.44
CA SER A 6 -5.83 12.75 16.44
C SER A 6 -5.66 12.20 17.87
N SER A 7 -5.88 10.91 18.08
CA SER A 7 -5.80 10.28 19.40
C SER A 7 -5.27 8.86 19.33
N GLU A 8 -4.85 8.31 20.47
CA GLU A 8 -4.42 6.92 20.64
C GLU A 8 -5.48 5.90 20.18
N GLN A 9 -6.78 6.22 20.33
CA GLN A 9 -7.88 5.41 19.79
C GLN A 9 -7.78 5.18 18.28
N SER A 10 -7.08 6.04 17.56
CA SER A 10 -6.84 5.86 16.12
C SER A 10 -5.99 4.62 15.80
N LEU A 11 -5.25 4.09 16.76
CA LEU A 11 -4.51 2.84 16.63
C LEU A 11 -5.43 1.63 16.35
N HIS A 12 -6.68 1.71 16.79
CA HIS A 12 -7.68 0.62 16.68
C HIS A 12 -8.67 0.82 15.52
N ARG A 13 -8.47 1.81 14.66
CA ARG A 13 -9.34 2.01 13.48
C ARG A 13 -9.19 0.87 12.48
N PRO A 14 -10.30 0.42 11.85
CA PRO A 14 -10.26 -0.67 10.87
C PRO A 14 -9.26 -0.43 9.73
N GLU A 15 -9.19 0.81 9.21
CA GLU A 15 -8.26 1.17 8.14
C GLU A 15 -6.80 1.08 8.59
N VAL A 16 -6.50 1.47 9.83
CA VAL A 16 -5.16 1.42 10.42
C VAL A 16 -4.78 -0.03 10.71
N PHE A 17 -5.69 -0.80 11.26
CA PHE A 17 -5.48 -2.24 11.51
C PHE A 17 -5.20 -3.00 10.22
N ARG A 18 -6.02 -2.79 9.17
CA ARG A 18 -5.83 -3.40 7.86
C ARG A 18 -4.49 -2.99 7.24
N TRP A 19 -4.10 -1.71 7.33
CA TRP A 19 -2.81 -1.25 6.85
C TRP A 19 -1.67 -2.06 7.47
N ARG A 20 -1.64 -2.14 8.81
CA ARG A 20 -0.59 -2.88 9.54
C ARG A 20 -0.54 -4.36 9.19
N GLN A 21 -1.70 -5.02 9.03
CA GLN A 21 -1.75 -6.40 8.57
C GLN A 21 -1.13 -6.56 7.17
N ARG A 22 -1.40 -5.61 6.28
CA ARG A 22 -0.87 -5.64 4.91
C ARG A 22 0.62 -5.33 4.85
N MET A 23 1.15 -4.50 5.75
CA MET A 23 2.59 -4.23 5.83
C MET A 23 3.39 -5.51 6.11
N LYS A 24 2.84 -6.45 6.86
CA LYS A 24 3.47 -7.76 7.14
C LYS A 24 3.61 -8.67 5.91
N LEU A 25 2.91 -8.38 4.83
CA LEU A 25 2.97 -9.11 3.56
C LEU A 25 4.00 -8.54 2.59
N LEU A 26 4.59 -7.39 2.91
CA LEU A 26 5.50 -6.67 2.03
C LEU A 26 6.94 -6.95 2.43
N ASN A 27 7.79 -6.99 1.41
CA ASN A 27 9.23 -7.08 1.57
C ASN A 27 9.89 -5.88 0.90
N PRO A 28 11.01 -5.36 1.43
CA PRO A 28 11.76 -4.29 0.79
C PRO A 28 12.41 -4.76 -0.52
N LEU A 29 12.62 -3.83 -1.45
CA LEU A 29 13.39 -4.08 -2.65
C LEU A 29 14.89 -3.98 -2.35
N GLY A 30 15.62 -5.07 -2.59
CA GLY A 30 17.06 -5.15 -2.31
C GLY A 30 17.40 -5.33 -0.83
N ASP A 31 18.66 -5.10 -0.49
CA ASP A 31 19.21 -5.43 0.84
C ASP A 31 19.54 -4.18 1.68
N PHE A 32 19.17 -3.00 1.19
CA PHE A 32 19.48 -1.74 1.84
C PHE A 32 18.26 -0.82 1.93
N ILE A 33 17.99 -0.26 3.12
CA ILE A 33 16.82 0.54 3.43
C ILE A 33 17.24 1.90 4.01
N VAL A 34 16.60 2.97 3.55
CA VAL A 34 16.72 4.33 4.10
C VAL A 34 15.50 4.63 4.95
N ILE A 35 15.69 4.77 6.25
CA ILE A 35 14.62 5.05 7.21
C ILE A 35 14.51 6.57 7.42
N LEU A 36 13.30 7.09 7.28
CA LEU A 36 12.98 8.52 7.30
C LEU A 36 11.81 8.81 8.27
N PRO A 37 11.76 10.00 8.88
CA PRO A 37 10.62 10.41 9.69
C PRO A 37 9.44 10.77 8.80
N CYS A 38 8.21 10.67 9.32
CA CYS A 38 7.03 11.15 8.62
C CYS A 38 6.99 12.69 8.52
N SER A 39 5.97 13.20 7.85
CA SER A 39 5.67 14.64 7.77
C SER A 39 4.17 14.89 7.80
N MET A 40 3.76 16.09 8.18
CA MET A 40 2.33 16.47 8.18
C MET A 40 1.70 16.43 6.79
N ARG A 41 2.46 16.86 5.77
CA ARG A 41 1.97 16.90 4.41
C ARG A 41 2.05 15.51 3.76
N LYS A 42 0.95 15.09 3.12
CA LYS A 42 0.82 13.84 2.38
C LYS A 42 0.42 14.09 0.92
N PRO A 43 0.83 13.23 0.00
CA PRO A 43 1.87 12.20 0.15
C PRO A 43 3.18 12.79 0.65
N TYR A 44 3.98 12.03 1.38
CA TYR A 44 5.20 12.55 2.02
C TYR A 44 6.16 13.23 1.04
N SER A 45 6.32 12.70 -0.17
CA SER A 45 7.18 13.28 -1.22
C SER A 45 6.82 14.72 -1.60
N THR A 46 5.62 15.19 -1.26
CA THR A 46 5.20 16.59 -1.50
C THR A 46 5.62 17.54 -0.39
N SER A 47 6.11 17.03 0.75
CA SER A 47 6.60 17.86 1.86
C SER A 47 8.00 18.39 1.60
N LYS A 48 8.32 19.57 2.17
CA LYS A 48 9.66 20.18 2.02
C LYS A 48 10.76 19.28 2.55
N SER A 49 10.56 18.62 3.72
CA SER A 49 11.54 17.71 4.32
C SER A 49 11.86 16.54 3.39
N HIS A 50 10.83 15.84 2.88
CA HIS A 50 11.06 14.72 1.98
C HIS A 50 11.61 15.12 0.61
N GLN A 51 11.31 16.32 0.11
CA GLN A 51 11.98 16.84 -1.09
C GLN A 51 13.49 17.01 -0.88
N ILE A 52 13.92 17.39 0.35
CA ILE A 52 15.33 17.48 0.72
C ILE A 52 15.93 16.06 0.79
N PHE A 53 15.35 15.13 1.55
CA PHE A 53 15.85 13.77 1.69
C PHE A 53 16.01 13.08 0.32
N ARG A 54 15.01 13.21 -0.54
CA ARG A 54 14.96 12.57 -1.86
C ARG A 54 15.97 13.08 -2.87
N LYS A 55 16.68 14.17 -2.60
CA LYS A 55 17.86 14.53 -3.41
C LYS A 55 18.90 13.41 -3.42
N TYR A 56 19.00 12.67 -2.32
CA TYR A 56 19.96 11.57 -2.13
C TYR A 56 19.29 10.19 -2.12
N SER A 57 18.16 10.02 -1.44
CA SER A 57 17.55 8.71 -1.14
C SER A 57 16.67 8.13 -2.27
N LYS A 58 16.25 8.90 -3.27
CA LYS A 58 15.27 8.49 -4.31
C LYS A 58 15.63 7.25 -5.13
N HIS A 59 16.86 6.77 -5.06
CA HIS A 59 17.35 5.60 -5.78
C HIS A 59 17.50 4.37 -4.88
N TYR A 60 17.05 4.45 -3.64
CA TYR A 60 17.12 3.39 -2.63
C TYR A 60 15.70 3.05 -2.14
N GLN A 61 15.57 1.93 -1.42
CA GLN A 61 14.32 1.61 -0.72
C GLN A 61 14.15 2.59 0.43
N GLU A 62 13.12 3.41 0.39
CA GLU A 62 12.78 4.35 1.46
C GLU A 62 11.66 3.77 2.33
N LEU A 63 11.83 3.84 3.64
CA LEU A 63 10.83 3.46 4.62
C LEU A 63 10.54 4.64 5.56
N ILE A 64 9.29 5.00 5.71
CA ILE A 64 8.86 6.10 6.59
C ILE A 64 8.26 5.51 7.86
N ILE A 65 8.78 5.92 9.03
CA ILE A 65 8.16 5.60 10.31
C ILE A 65 7.06 6.61 10.58
N THR A 66 5.89 6.14 11.01
CA THR A 66 4.70 6.99 11.19
C THR A 66 3.71 6.39 12.18
N SER A 67 3.00 7.22 12.93
CA SER A 67 1.87 6.82 13.75
C SER A 67 0.57 7.39 13.14
N PRO A 68 -0.55 6.67 13.23
CA PRO A 68 -0.81 5.39 13.92
C PRO A 68 -0.55 4.15 13.04
N PHE A 69 -0.03 4.30 11.83
CA PHE A 69 0.14 3.23 10.84
C PHE A 69 1.38 2.36 11.05
N GLY A 70 2.34 2.80 11.85
CA GLY A 70 3.61 2.14 12.13
C GLY A 70 4.68 2.48 11.11
N ILE A 71 4.63 1.87 9.93
CA ILE A 71 5.56 2.11 8.82
C ILE A 71 4.82 2.40 7.51
N CYS A 72 5.49 3.09 6.60
CA CYS A 72 5.04 3.30 5.23
C CYS A 72 6.22 3.15 4.26
N PRO A 73 6.32 2.03 3.53
CA PRO A 73 7.19 1.94 2.37
C PRO A 73 6.85 3.05 1.36
N ARG A 74 7.87 3.66 0.77
CA ARG A 74 7.69 4.82 -0.12
C ARG A 74 6.71 4.58 -1.25
N GLU A 75 6.71 3.39 -1.81
CA GLU A 75 5.86 2.98 -2.91
C GLU A 75 4.36 3.02 -2.58
N LEU A 76 4.01 3.02 -1.28
CA LEU A 76 2.62 3.09 -0.82
C LEU A 76 2.21 4.46 -0.29
N GLU A 77 3.07 5.48 -0.33
CA GLU A 77 2.76 6.81 0.24
C GLU A 77 1.52 7.50 -0.37
N SER A 78 1.17 7.13 -1.61
CA SER A 78 -0.01 7.63 -2.33
C SER A 78 -1.24 6.75 -2.19
N THR A 79 -1.18 5.67 -1.40
CA THR A 79 -2.25 4.69 -1.23
C THR A 79 -3.15 5.06 -0.06
N PHE A 80 -4.46 4.93 -0.24
CA PHE A 80 -5.40 5.07 0.88
C PHE A 80 -5.19 3.94 1.90
N PRO A 81 -5.14 4.22 3.22
CA PRO A 81 -5.47 5.48 3.89
C PRO A 81 -4.27 6.42 4.11
N ILE A 82 -3.03 5.97 3.86
CA ILE A 82 -1.82 6.70 4.25
C ILE A 82 -1.72 8.10 3.64
N GLN A 83 -2.18 8.28 2.40
CA GLN A 83 -2.19 9.60 1.75
C GLN A 83 -3.23 10.58 2.32
N SER A 84 -4.18 10.10 3.14
CA SER A 84 -5.38 10.86 3.52
C SER A 84 -5.53 11.01 5.03
N TYR A 85 -4.59 10.51 5.84
CA TYR A 85 -4.70 10.66 7.29
C TYR A 85 -4.14 11.99 7.78
N ASP A 86 -4.71 12.44 8.88
CA ASP A 86 -4.32 13.68 9.57
C ASP A 86 -3.95 13.34 11.01
N VAL A 87 -2.72 13.64 11.38
CA VAL A 87 -2.21 13.46 12.73
C VAL A 87 -1.24 14.60 13.06
N PRO A 88 -1.31 15.18 14.26
CA PRO A 88 -0.29 16.10 14.72
C PRO A 88 1.06 15.38 14.81
N VAL A 89 2.10 15.94 14.21
CA VAL A 89 3.47 15.45 14.35
C VAL A 89 4.04 16.07 15.61
N THR A 90 3.93 15.38 16.72
CA THR A 90 4.39 15.86 18.02
C THR A 90 5.83 15.46 18.32
N GLY A 91 6.35 14.41 17.67
CA GLY A 91 7.64 13.79 18.00
C GLY A 91 7.63 13.00 19.32
N SER A 92 6.49 12.98 20.03
CA SER A 92 6.28 12.21 21.26
C SER A 92 5.30 11.07 20.97
N TRP A 93 5.72 9.84 21.24
CA TRP A 93 4.95 8.63 20.97
C TRP A 93 4.64 7.88 22.26
N SER A 94 3.41 7.38 22.39
CA SER A 94 3.04 6.49 23.49
C SER A 94 3.80 5.16 23.41
N PHE A 95 3.79 4.40 24.50
CA PHE A 95 4.38 3.06 24.51
C PHE A 95 3.77 2.17 23.43
N GLU A 96 2.43 2.20 23.26
CA GLU A 96 1.74 1.39 22.25
C GLU A 96 2.10 1.82 20.82
N GLU A 97 2.20 3.12 20.55
CA GLU A 97 2.64 3.62 19.24
C GLU A 97 4.06 3.16 18.90
N ARG A 98 5.00 3.27 19.85
CA ARG A 98 6.38 2.81 19.67
C ARG A 98 6.45 1.30 19.44
N LYS A 99 5.73 0.53 20.25
CA LYS A 99 5.68 -0.93 20.10
C LYS A 99 5.18 -1.35 18.72
N ILE A 100 4.04 -0.80 18.28
CA ILE A 100 3.45 -1.11 16.97
C ILE A 100 4.39 -0.74 15.83
N ALA A 101 4.96 0.47 15.87
CA ALA A 101 5.88 0.93 14.82
C ALA A 101 7.17 0.12 14.82
N GLY A 102 7.72 -0.18 16.00
CA GLY A 102 8.95 -0.93 16.17
C GLY A 102 8.85 -2.38 15.73
N GLU A 103 7.77 -3.08 16.10
CA GLU A 103 7.54 -4.46 15.65
C GLU A 103 7.44 -4.55 14.12
N LEU A 104 6.67 -3.65 13.49
CA LEU A 104 6.56 -3.61 12.03
C LEU A 104 7.88 -3.22 11.36
N LEU A 105 8.63 -2.29 11.96
CA LEU A 105 9.93 -1.86 11.48
C LEU A 105 10.93 -3.03 11.50
N ARG A 106 11.04 -3.73 12.63
CA ARG A 106 11.90 -4.90 12.78
C ARG A 106 11.55 -5.98 11.77
N ASP A 107 10.27 -6.33 11.65
CA ASP A 107 9.82 -7.39 10.77
C ASP A 107 10.11 -7.04 9.29
N TYR A 108 9.89 -5.77 8.89
CA TYR A 108 10.16 -5.30 7.53
C TYR A 108 11.66 -5.18 7.21
N CYS A 109 12.48 -4.84 8.20
CA CYS A 109 13.92 -4.65 8.05
C CYS A 109 14.75 -5.94 8.29
N MET A 110 14.10 -7.08 8.56
CA MET A 110 14.77 -8.35 8.85
C MET A 110 15.79 -8.70 7.77
N ASP A 111 17.02 -9.04 8.21
CA ASP A 111 18.15 -9.41 7.32
C ASP A 111 18.58 -8.31 6.33
N LYS A 112 18.29 -7.03 6.63
CA LYS A 112 18.67 -5.89 5.79
C LYS A 112 19.69 -5.00 6.47
N THR A 113 20.44 -4.25 5.65
CA THR A 113 21.24 -3.11 6.11
C THR A 113 20.39 -1.84 6.06
N PHE A 114 20.50 -0.98 7.05
CA PHE A 114 19.67 0.24 7.08
C PHE A 114 20.45 1.46 7.59
N VAL A 115 20.09 2.59 7.01
CA VAL A 115 20.54 3.91 7.40
C VAL A 115 19.34 4.75 7.84
N ALA A 116 19.37 5.29 9.04
CA ALA A 116 18.31 6.10 9.60
C ALA A 116 18.70 7.59 9.63
N ASN A 117 17.89 8.43 8.99
CA ASN A 117 17.99 9.90 9.09
C ASN A 117 16.79 10.43 9.87
N VAL A 118 16.78 10.15 11.17
CA VAL A 118 15.67 10.39 12.10
C VAL A 118 16.18 11.07 13.37
N SER A 119 15.26 11.61 14.19
CA SER A 119 15.55 12.19 15.50
C SER A 119 14.34 12.04 16.44
N GLY A 120 14.54 12.26 17.75
CA GLY A 120 13.50 12.17 18.78
C GLY A 120 12.83 10.80 18.81
N GLY A 121 11.51 10.74 18.97
CA GLY A 121 10.76 9.50 19.08
C GLY A 121 10.95 8.52 17.92
N TYR A 122 11.26 9.01 16.72
CA TYR A 122 11.60 8.14 15.58
C TYR A 122 12.94 7.43 15.76
N GLU A 123 13.93 8.14 16.31
CA GLU A 123 15.22 7.56 16.62
C GLU A 123 15.13 6.57 17.77
N GLU A 124 14.33 6.89 18.80
CA GLU A 124 14.06 5.97 19.92
C GLU A 124 13.50 4.64 19.42
N VAL A 125 12.52 4.65 18.52
CA VAL A 125 11.97 3.43 17.90
C VAL A 125 13.05 2.66 17.14
N CYS A 126 13.90 3.34 16.34
CA CYS A 126 14.97 2.66 15.63
C CYS A 126 15.97 2.00 16.60
N ARG A 127 16.35 2.69 17.67
CA ARG A 127 17.32 2.17 18.65
C ARG A 127 16.78 1.00 19.47
N GLU A 128 15.47 1.00 19.73
CA GLU A 128 14.82 -0.04 20.53
C GLU A 128 14.61 -1.34 19.73
N TYR A 129 14.39 -1.25 18.40
CA TYR A 129 13.94 -2.38 17.56
C TYR A 129 14.88 -2.80 16.44
N LEU A 130 15.96 -2.04 16.19
CA LEU A 130 16.93 -2.36 15.14
C LEU A 130 18.35 -2.44 15.72
N ASP A 131 19.02 -3.55 15.44
CA ASP A 131 20.43 -3.72 15.69
C ASP A 131 21.24 -3.11 14.53
N ASP A 132 22.48 -2.65 14.79
CA ASP A 132 23.47 -2.19 13.80
C ASP A 132 22.99 -1.07 12.84
N CYS A 133 22.07 -0.20 13.31
CA CYS A 133 21.57 0.92 12.52
C CYS A 133 22.59 2.06 12.40
N ILE A 134 22.84 2.53 11.17
CA ILE A 134 23.69 3.68 10.89
C ILE A 134 22.85 4.97 10.99
N TYR A 135 23.16 5.82 11.98
CA TYR A 135 22.45 7.08 12.18
C TYR A 135 23.19 8.26 11.55
N THR A 136 22.53 9.00 10.65
CA THR A 136 23.10 10.14 9.93
C THR A 136 22.71 11.51 10.51
N CYS A 137 21.61 11.60 11.24
CA CYS A 137 21.19 12.79 11.97
C CYS A 137 21.84 12.83 13.36
N LYS A 138 22.89 13.65 13.54
CA LYS A 138 23.63 13.78 14.81
C LYS A 138 23.23 15.01 15.61
N ASP A 139 22.67 16.03 14.96
CA ASP A 139 22.30 17.32 15.56
C ASP A 139 20.82 17.42 15.95
N GLY A 140 20.07 16.30 15.88
CA GLY A 140 18.64 16.24 16.18
C GLY A 140 17.74 16.92 15.14
N ARG A 141 18.29 17.35 14.01
CA ARG A 141 17.58 18.04 12.93
C ARG A 141 17.76 17.31 11.58
N PRO A 142 16.89 16.36 11.23
CA PRO A 142 17.07 15.51 10.05
C PRO A 142 17.20 16.26 8.72
N THR A 143 16.75 17.51 8.64
CA THR A 143 16.85 18.36 7.45
C THR A 143 17.98 19.37 7.48
N SER A 144 18.82 19.37 8.52
CA SER A 144 20.00 20.25 8.58
C SER A 144 20.99 19.91 7.47
N PHE A 145 21.84 20.87 7.15
CA PHE A 145 22.91 20.68 6.15
C PHE A 145 23.83 19.51 6.54
N GLU A 146 24.19 19.42 7.82
CA GLU A 146 25.04 18.36 8.34
C GLU A 146 24.40 16.98 8.19
N SER A 147 23.16 16.82 8.68
CA SER A 147 22.43 15.55 8.60
C SER A 147 22.24 15.08 7.15
N ILE A 148 21.93 15.99 6.25
CA ILE A 148 21.74 15.68 4.83
C ILE A 148 23.06 15.33 4.14
N ASN A 149 24.16 15.99 4.47
CA ASN A 149 25.47 15.63 3.95
C ASN A 149 25.90 14.24 4.46
N ASN A 150 25.74 13.97 5.75
CA ASN A 150 26.04 12.65 6.32
C ASN A 150 25.21 11.56 5.63
N LEU A 151 23.91 11.80 5.41
CA LEU A 151 23.05 10.89 4.65
C LEU A 151 23.59 10.67 3.23
N GLY A 152 23.92 11.75 2.52
CA GLY A 152 24.44 11.66 1.16
C GLY A 152 25.76 10.88 1.06
N GLU A 153 26.70 11.10 1.98
CA GLU A 153 27.98 10.37 2.01
C GLU A 153 27.77 8.88 2.33
N GLU A 154 26.89 8.59 3.31
CA GLU A 154 26.60 7.19 3.66
C GLU A 154 25.97 6.42 2.50
N LEU A 155 24.99 7.02 1.82
CA LEU A 155 24.28 6.41 0.71
C LEU A 155 25.15 6.09 -0.51
N LYS A 156 26.27 6.79 -0.70
CA LYS A 156 27.22 6.50 -1.78
C LYS A 156 27.88 5.11 -1.67
N LYS A 157 27.91 4.55 -0.48
CA LYS A 157 28.51 3.22 -0.20
C LYS A 157 27.66 2.06 -0.69
N PHE A 158 26.38 2.30 -1.05
CA PHE A 158 25.42 1.28 -1.39
C PHE A 158 24.99 1.33 -2.86
N PRO A 159 24.65 0.20 -3.48
CA PRO A 159 24.21 0.17 -4.87
C PRO A 159 22.84 0.83 -5.03
N LYS A 160 22.67 1.57 -6.11
CA LYS A 160 21.38 2.15 -6.49
C LYS A 160 20.48 1.10 -7.12
N LEU A 161 19.21 1.13 -6.77
CA LEU A 161 18.19 0.25 -7.33
C LEU A 161 17.89 0.61 -8.80
N ASN A 162 17.69 -0.41 -9.61
CA ASN A 162 17.30 -0.27 -11.02
C ASN A 162 15.91 0.40 -11.13
N LYS A 163 15.73 1.23 -12.16
CA LYS A 163 14.48 1.95 -12.39
C LYS A 163 13.31 1.00 -12.70
N ARG A 164 13.55 -0.06 -13.48
CA ARG A 164 12.53 -1.03 -13.85
C ARG A 164 12.10 -1.85 -12.64
N ASP A 165 13.06 -2.32 -11.85
CA ASP A 165 12.78 -3.11 -10.65
C ASP A 165 12.00 -2.30 -9.63
N ARG A 166 12.36 -1.03 -9.41
CA ARG A 166 11.58 -0.13 -8.54
C ARG A 166 10.15 0.06 -9.02
N LEU A 167 9.95 0.21 -10.34
CA LEU A 167 8.61 0.35 -10.89
C LEU A 167 7.77 -0.90 -10.67
N LEU A 168 8.33 -2.09 -10.96
CA LEU A 168 7.66 -3.37 -10.73
C LEU A 168 7.35 -3.57 -9.25
N HIS A 169 8.31 -3.25 -8.40
CA HIS A 169 8.14 -3.34 -6.95
C HIS A 169 7.01 -2.42 -6.46
N GLU A 170 6.99 -1.14 -6.88
CA GLU A 170 5.91 -0.19 -6.56
C GLU A 170 4.54 -0.75 -6.95
N LEU A 171 4.40 -1.21 -8.20
CA LEU A 171 3.12 -1.71 -8.67
C LEU A 171 2.69 -2.99 -7.94
N ARG A 172 3.62 -3.91 -7.68
CA ARG A 172 3.35 -5.16 -6.97
C ARG A 172 3.04 -4.93 -5.49
N SER A 173 3.73 -4.02 -4.83
CA SER A 173 3.44 -3.64 -3.44
C SER A 173 2.04 -3.06 -3.29
N ILE A 174 1.60 -2.20 -4.21
CA ILE A 174 0.21 -1.71 -4.24
C ILE A 174 -0.78 -2.87 -4.46
N ALA A 175 -0.47 -3.81 -5.33
CA ALA A 175 -1.32 -4.96 -5.60
C ALA A 175 -1.41 -5.92 -4.39
N ILE A 176 -0.28 -6.19 -3.71
CA ILE A 176 -0.26 -6.96 -2.45
C ILE A 176 -1.10 -6.24 -1.38
N TYR A 177 -0.90 -4.94 -1.22
CA TYR A 177 -1.68 -4.16 -0.27
C TYR A 177 -3.19 -4.28 -0.55
N GLN A 178 -3.61 -4.17 -1.81
CA GLN A 178 -5.02 -4.17 -2.19
C GLN A 178 -5.65 -5.57 -2.19
N PHE A 179 -4.96 -6.55 -2.79
CA PHE A 179 -5.53 -7.88 -3.07
C PHE A 179 -5.07 -8.98 -2.10
N GLY A 180 -4.05 -8.74 -1.29
CA GLY A 180 -3.48 -9.70 -0.35
C GLY A 180 -2.18 -10.33 -0.83
N GLU A 181 -1.71 -11.36 -0.15
CA GLU A 181 -0.40 -11.97 -0.33
C GLU A 181 -0.06 -12.29 -1.80
N HIS A 182 -1.00 -12.88 -2.53
CA HIS A 182 -0.81 -13.24 -3.94
C HIS A 182 -1.15 -12.10 -4.92
N GLY A 183 -1.48 -10.91 -4.42
CA GLY A 183 -1.85 -9.74 -5.22
C GLY A 183 -0.78 -9.33 -6.24
N TYR A 184 0.50 -9.60 -5.98
CA TYR A 184 1.60 -9.31 -6.91
C TYR A 184 1.39 -9.95 -8.31
N ARG A 185 0.65 -11.06 -8.39
CA ARG A 185 0.33 -11.76 -9.65
C ARG A 185 -0.53 -10.93 -10.61
N PHE A 186 -1.23 -9.92 -10.10
CA PHE A 186 -1.95 -8.96 -10.93
C PHE A 186 -1.02 -8.14 -11.82
N ILE A 187 0.27 -8.04 -11.48
CA ILE A 187 1.26 -7.21 -12.18
C ILE A 187 2.32 -8.12 -12.84
N PRO A 188 2.15 -8.48 -14.12
CA PRO A 188 3.12 -9.29 -14.85
C PRO A 188 4.40 -8.52 -15.17
N ASP A 189 5.46 -9.24 -15.57
CA ASP A 189 6.78 -8.66 -15.83
C ASP A 189 6.82 -7.71 -17.04
N ASP A 190 5.93 -7.89 -18.02
CA ASP A 190 5.83 -7.05 -19.22
C ASP A 190 5.05 -5.76 -18.99
N VAL A 191 4.57 -5.51 -17.75
CA VAL A 191 3.72 -4.36 -17.44
C VAL A 191 4.29 -3.04 -17.92
N SER A 192 3.45 -2.19 -18.47
CA SER A 192 3.75 -0.81 -18.84
C SER A 192 2.67 0.14 -18.35
N ILE A 193 3.03 1.42 -18.19
CA ILE A 193 2.14 2.45 -17.64
C ILE A 193 1.93 3.53 -18.69
N LYS A 194 0.67 3.97 -18.87
CA LYS A 194 0.30 5.14 -19.69
C LYS A 194 -0.64 6.06 -18.92
N GLY A 195 -0.53 7.35 -19.18
CA GLY A 195 -1.35 8.38 -18.55
C GLY A 195 -0.59 9.24 -17.56
N ARG A 196 -1.09 10.46 -17.33
CA ARG A 196 -0.43 11.47 -16.49
C ARG A 196 -0.99 11.49 -15.06
N TYR A 197 -2.31 11.55 -14.91
CA TYR A 197 -3.00 11.62 -13.62
C TYR A 197 -3.41 10.21 -13.17
N HIS A 198 -4.46 9.65 -13.72
CA HIS A 198 -4.73 8.23 -13.59
C HIS A 198 -3.81 7.44 -14.53
N LYS A 199 -3.21 6.36 -14.02
CA LYS A 199 -2.25 5.56 -14.79
C LYS A 199 -2.93 4.28 -15.29
N LYS A 200 -3.06 4.13 -16.59
CA LYS A 200 -3.48 2.86 -17.21
C LYS A 200 -2.35 1.84 -17.06
N ILE A 201 -2.68 0.69 -16.53
CA ILE A 201 -1.78 -0.44 -16.38
C ILE A 201 -2.04 -1.39 -17.55
N LEU A 202 -0.99 -1.63 -18.36
CA LEU A 202 -1.09 -2.47 -19.55
C LEU A 202 -0.15 -3.67 -19.43
N SER A 203 -0.60 -4.82 -19.90
CA SER A 203 0.19 -6.02 -20.16
C SER A 203 -0.14 -6.50 -21.57
N ASN A 204 0.86 -6.93 -22.34
CA ASN A 204 0.69 -7.32 -23.74
C ASN A 204 -0.11 -6.28 -24.58
N LYS A 205 0.06 -4.98 -24.30
CA LYS A 205 -0.65 -3.84 -24.89
C LYS A 205 -2.13 -3.72 -24.52
N GLU A 206 -2.71 -4.64 -23.76
CA GLU A 206 -4.06 -4.60 -23.25
C GLU A 206 -4.13 -3.95 -21.86
N GLN A 207 -5.20 -3.21 -21.59
CA GLN A 207 -5.38 -2.59 -20.28
C GLN A 207 -5.93 -3.61 -19.29
N ILE A 208 -5.13 -3.93 -18.25
CA ILE A 208 -5.55 -4.82 -17.16
C ILE A 208 -6.17 -4.05 -15.98
N GLY A 209 -5.86 -2.77 -15.84
CA GLY A 209 -6.40 -1.94 -14.77
C GLY A 209 -6.09 -0.46 -14.91
N LEU A 210 -6.60 0.31 -13.96
CA LEU A 210 -6.33 1.74 -13.81
C LEU A 210 -5.87 2.00 -12.38
N LEU A 211 -4.66 2.50 -12.20
CA LEU A 211 -4.21 3.02 -10.90
C LEU A 211 -4.80 4.43 -10.72
N ASN A 212 -5.72 4.52 -9.77
CA ASN A 212 -6.45 5.75 -9.50
C ASN A 212 -5.60 6.69 -8.65
N ALA A 213 -5.32 7.90 -9.12
CA ALA A 213 -4.50 8.88 -8.42
C ALA A 213 -5.14 9.36 -7.09
N ASP A 214 -6.48 9.33 -6.98
CA ASP A 214 -7.18 9.82 -5.78
C ASP A 214 -7.09 8.83 -4.61
N THR A 215 -6.92 7.55 -4.90
CA THR A 215 -6.88 6.48 -3.89
C THR A 215 -5.56 5.74 -3.82
N GLY A 216 -4.73 5.83 -4.87
CA GLY A 216 -3.53 5.01 -5.02
C GLY A 216 -3.84 3.51 -5.17
N LEU A 217 -5.07 3.14 -5.57
CA LEU A 217 -5.53 1.76 -5.71
C LEU A 217 -5.91 1.46 -7.16
N TYR A 218 -5.88 0.19 -7.51
CA TYR A 218 -6.30 -0.30 -8.82
C TYR A 218 -7.82 -0.37 -8.94
N SER A 219 -8.29 -0.04 -10.13
CA SER A 219 -9.61 -0.41 -10.63
C SER A 219 -9.44 -1.43 -11.75
N LEU A 220 -10.16 -2.53 -11.69
CA LEU A 220 -10.03 -3.63 -12.63
C LEU A 220 -10.71 -3.34 -13.98
N THR A 221 -10.16 -3.90 -15.07
CA THR A 221 -10.87 -4.19 -16.32
C THR A 221 -11.28 -5.68 -16.34
N LEU A 222 -12.09 -6.11 -17.30
CA LEU A 222 -12.40 -7.53 -17.49
C LEU A 222 -11.12 -8.36 -17.64
N LYS A 223 -10.15 -7.87 -18.42
CA LYS A 223 -8.84 -8.53 -18.59
C LYS A 223 -8.05 -8.65 -17.29
N GLY A 224 -8.07 -7.60 -16.46
CA GLY A 224 -7.48 -7.68 -15.13
C GLY A 224 -8.23 -8.63 -14.19
N GLY A 225 -9.53 -8.75 -14.37
CA GLY A 225 -10.37 -9.74 -13.69
C GLY A 225 -9.95 -11.17 -14.02
N GLU A 226 -9.66 -11.49 -15.29
CA GLU A 226 -9.15 -12.80 -15.70
C GLU A 226 -7.87 -13.17 -14.92
N ILE A 227 -6.92 -12.25 -14.81
CA ILE A 227 -5.68 -12.48 -14.06
C ILE A 227 -5.96 -12.81 -12.58
N LEU A 228 -6.85 -12.05 -11.93
CA LEU A 228 -7.20 -12.32 -10.52
C LEU A 228 -7.98 -13.62 -10.36
N LYS A 229 -8.90 -13.92 -11.28
CA LYS A 229 -9.69 -15.17 -11.31
C LYS A 229 -8.78 -16.39 -11.41
N ASP A 230 -7.77 -16.38 -12.28
CA ASP A 230 -6.82 -17.48 -12.46
C ASP A 230 -6.02 -17.80 -11.17
N HIS A 231 -6.04 -16.90 -10.22
CA HIS A 231 -5.42 -17.06 -8.91
C HIS A 231 -6.44 -17.11 -7.76
N SER A 232 -7.73 -17.21 -8.05
CA SER A 232 -8.81 -17.22 -7.07
C SER A 232 -8.83 -16.03 -6.12
N ILE A 233 -8.45 -14.84 -6.61
CA ILE A 233 -8.34 -13.62 -5.81
C ILE A 233 -9.58 -12.75 -6.00
N LYS A 234 -10.30 -12.46 -4.90
CA LYS A 234 -11.47 -11.56 -4.88
C LYS A 234 -12.59 -11.99 -5.84
N VAL A 235 -12.82 -13.30 -5.96
CA VAL A 235 -13.84 -13.89 -6.85
C VAL A 235 -15.20 -13.95 -6.15
N VAL A 236 -16.24 -13.65 -6.92
CA VAL A 236 -17.66 -13.80 -6.57
C VAL A 236 -18.33 -14.64 -7.65
N GLU A 237 -18.91 -15.80 -7.31
CA GLU A 237 -19.54 -16.73 -8.23
C GLU A 237 -21.06 -16.52 -8.29
N ILE A 238 -21.62 -16.57 -9.51
CA ILE A 238 -23.06 -16.52 -9.80
C ILE A 238 -23.44 -17.60 -10.82
N ASN A 239 -24.73 -17.95 -10.90
CA ASN A 239 -25.24 -18.98 -11.83
C ASN A 239 -26.25 -18.46 -12.87
N PHE A 240 -26.42 -17.15 -13.00
CA PHE A 240 -27.39 -16.52 -13.89
C PHE A 240 -26.75 -15.43 -14.78
N ASP A 241 -27.49 -15.01 -15.82
CA ASP A 241 -27.06 -13.93 -16.70
C ASP A 241 -27.20 -12.56 -16.06
N LEU A 242 -26.10 -11.87 -15.96
CA LEU A 242 -26.02 -10.55 -15.30
C LEU A 242 -26.45 -9.44 -16.25
N THR A 243 -27.71 -9.03 -16.17
CA THR A 243 -28.32 -8.03 -17.07
C THR A 243 -28.30 -6.60 -16.52
N THR A 244 -28.11 -6.45 -15.21
CA THR A 244 -28.13 -5.15 -14.48
C THR A 244 -26.72 -4.59 -14.25
N ASN A 245 -26.65 -3.36 -13.73
CA ASN A 245 -25.39 -2.72 -13.32
C ASN A 245 -25.05 -2.95 -11.84
N SER A 246 -25.72 -3.87 -11.19
CA SER A 246 -25.47 -4.27 -9.81
C SER A 246 -25.78 -5.75 -9.62
N LEU A 247 -24.98 -6.41 -8.78
CA LEU A 247 -25.26 -7.76 -8.31
C LEU A 247 -25.91 -7.65 -6.93
N LEU A 248 -27.05 -8.31 -6.76
CA LEU A 248 -27.73 -8.40 -5.46
C LEU A 248 -27.29 -9.67 -4.72
N SER A 249 -27.29 -9.64 -3.38
CA SER A 249 -26.87 -10.77 -2.54
C SER A 249 -27.61 -12.09 -2.84
N PRO A 250 -28.93 -12.13 -3.06
CA PRO A 250 -29.61 -13.38 -3.37
C PRO A 250 -29.12 -14.09 -4.64
N GLY A 251 -28.34 -13.40 -5.47
CA GLY A 251 -27.75 -13.98 -6.69
C GLY A 251 -26.30 -14.44 -6.51
N VAL A 252 -25.72 -14.31 -5.32
CA VAL A 252 -24.35 -14.76 -5.04
C VAL A 252 -24.37 -16.21 -4.56
N GLU A 253 -23.66 -17.09 -5.25
CA GLU A 253 -23.50 -18.48 -4.81
C GLU A 253 -22.33 -18.66 -3.86
N LYS A 254 -21.18 -18.06 -4.22
CA LYS A 254 -19.96 -18.07 -3.41
C LYS A 254 -19.23 -16.74 -3.55
N ALA A 255 -18.49 -16.40 -2.52
CA ALA A 255 -17.60 -15.24 -2.52
C ALA A 255 -16.33 -15.53 -1.71
N ASP A 256 -15.20 -14.98 -2.14
CA ASP A 256 -13.95 -15.04 -1.38
C ASP A 256 -14.12 -14.32 -0.01
N ASP A 257 -13.87 -15.04 1.08
CA ASP A 257 -14.02 -14.55 2.45
C ASP A 257 -13.15 -13.32 2.76
N SER A 258 -12.07 -13.15 2.01
CA SER A 258 -11.17 -12.00 2.16
C SER A 258 -11.76 -10.69 1.61
N ILE A 259 -12.89 -10.73 0.91
CA ILE A 259 -13.57 -9.54 0.38
C ILE A 259 -14.13 -8.72 1.52
N ILE A 260 -13.83 -7.43 1.50
CA ILE A 260 -14.45 -6.44 2.37
C ILE A 260 -15.11 -5.34 1.55
N PRO A 261 -16.03 -4.55 2.12
CA PRO A 261 -16.65 -3.41 1.44
C PRO A 261 -15.60 -2.47 0.83
N LYS A 262 -15.84 -2.03 -0.41
CA LYS A 262 -14.99 -1.21 -1.28
C LYS A 262 -13.84 -1.96 -1.99
N ASP A 263 -13.63 -3.24 -1.76
CA ASP A 263 -12.69 -4.02 -2.56
C ASP A 263 -13.13 -4.09 -4.04
N GLU A 264 -12.15 -4.15 -4.94
CA GLU A 264 -12.38 -4.55 -6.32
C GLU A 264 -12.59 -6.06 -6.36
N VAL A 265 -13.62 -6.51 -7.07
CA VAL A 265 -14.01 -7.91 -7.17
C VAL A 265 -14.22 -8.34 -8.60
N VAL A 266 -14.04 -9.63 -8.83
CA VAL A 266 -14.27 -10.31 -10.10
C VAL A 266 -15.52 -11.16 -9.96
N ILE A 267 -16.46 -11.02 -10.88
CA ILE A 267 -17.67 -11.83 -10.90
C ILE A 267 -17.53 -12.88 -12.01
N THR A 268 -17.73 -14.15 -11.62
CA THR A 268 -17.61 -15.29 -12.52
C THR A 268 -18.92 -16.05 -12.61
N ARG A 269 -19.14 -16.67 -13.79
CA ARG A 269 -20.18 -17.64 -14.04
C ARG A 269 -19.60 -18.78 -14.86
N ASN A 270 -19.81 -20.02 -14.44
CA ASN A 270 -19.27 -21.22 -15.11
C ASN A 270 -17.73 -21.09 -15.33
N ASP A 271 -17.02 -20.58 -14.35
CA ASP A 271 -15.58 -20.31 -14.40
C ASP A 271 -15.12 -19.26 -15.43
N GLU A 272 -16.03 -18.48 -16.01
CA GLU A 272 -15.71 -17.36 -16.92
C GLU A 272 -15.96 -16.02 -16.23
N VAL A 273 -15.09 -15.03 -16.50
CA VAL A 273 -15.28 -13.66 -15.98
C VAL A 273 -16.41 -12.99 -16.74
N VAL A 274 -17.49 -12.66 -16.06
CA VAL A 274 -18.66 -11.98 -16.64
C VAL A 274 -18.72 -10.50 -16.27
N ALA A 275 -18.12 -10.09 -15.17
CA ALA A 275 -18.06 -8.69 -14.77
C ALA A 275 -16.92 -8.41 -13.78
N VAL A 276 -16.61 -7.11 -13.61
CA VAL A 276 -15.78 -6.59 -12.52
C VAL A 276 -16.49 -5.41 -11.88
N GLY A 277 -16.27 -5.22 -10.59
CA GLY A 277 -16.94 -4.16 -9.86
C GLY A 277 -16.35 -3.92 -8.49
N ARG A 278 -17.11 -3.20 -7.67
CA ARG A 278 -16.73 -2.83 -6.31
C ARG A 278 -17.68 -3.48 -5.31
N ALA A 279 -17.14 -4.20 -4.35
CA ALA A 279 -17.89 -4.78 -3.25
C ALA A 279 -18.62 -3.71 -2.42
N VAL A 280 -19.85 -3.97 -2.08
CA VAL A 280 -20.66 -3.17 -1.16
C VAL A 280 -20.75 -3.88 0.19
N LEU A 281 -20.81 -5.20 0.17
CA LEU A 281 -20.80 -6.08 1.35
C LEU A 281 -19.47 -6.84 1.44
N SER A 282 -19.19 -7.44 2.58
CA SER A 282 -18.11 -8.43 2.73
C SER A 282 -18.48 -9.72 2.01
N GLY A 283 -17.47 -10.57 1.70
CA GLY A 283 -17.71 -11.85 1.03
C GLY A 283 -18.72 -12.72 1.77
N LYS A 284 -18.59 -12.80 3.09
CA LYS A 284 -19.54 -13.53 3.95
C LYS A 284 -20.98 -12.96 3.87
N GLU A 285 -21.11 -11.63 4.01
CA GLU A 285 -22.42 -10.97 3.93
C GLU A 285 -23.05 -11.12 2.54
N MET A 286 -22.25 -11.16 1.46
CA MET A 286 -22.76 -11.38 0.09
C MET A 286 -23.51 -12.71 -0.03
N VAL A 287 -23.02 -13.75 0.63
CA VAL A 287 -23.60 -15.10 0.57
C VAL A 287 -24.76 -15.26 1.56
N GLU A 288 -24.67 -14.67 2.74
CA GLU A 288 -25.64 -14.85 3.83
C GLU A 288 -26.87 -13.94 3.72
N ALA A 289 -26.74 -12.78 3.08
CA ALA A 289 -27.80 -11.78 3.06
C ALA A 289 -28.93 -12.14 2.07
N SER A 290 -30.17 -12.14 2.56
CA SER A 290 -31.37 -12.39 1.74
C SER A 290 -31.79 -11.20 0.86
N LYS A 291 -31.16 -10.03 1.00
CA LYS A 291 -31.44 -8.80 0.25
C LYS A 291 -30.25 -7.85 0.30
N GLY A 292 -30.22 -6.89 -0.61
CA GLY A 292 -29.19 -5.84 -0.66
C GLY A 292 -28.27 -5.97 -1.85
N MET A 293 -27.51 -4.91 -2.10
CA MET A 293 -26.52 -4.86 -3.18
C MET A 293 -25.21 -5.48 -2.69
N ALA A 294 -24.78 -6.57 -3.31
CA ALA A 294 -23.48 -7.20 -3.05
C ALA A 294 -22.35 -6.45 -3.76
N VAL A 295 -22.51 -6.19 -5.07
CA VAL A 295 -21.48 -5.55 -5.90
C VAL A 295 -22.09 -4.48 -6.79
N LYS A 296 -21.44 -3.31 -6.83
CA LYS A 296 -21.68 -2.27 -7.84
C LYS A 296 -20.75 -2.52 -9.03
N LEU A 297 -21.34 -2.85 -10.19
CA LEU A 297 -20.56 -3.19 -11.38
C LEU A 297 -19.91 -1.96 -12.00
N ARG A 298 -18.75 -2.17 -12.61
CA ARG A 298 -18.03 -1.19 -13.43
C ARG A 298 -18.00 -1.59 -14.89
N GLN A 299 -17.70 -2.85 -15.17
CA GLN A 299 -17.72 -3.43 -16.50
C GLN A 299 -18.38 -4.80 -16.44
N ARG A 300 -19.08 -5.15 -17.50
CA ARG A 300 -19.61 -6.51 -17.73
C ARG A 300 -19.44 -6.91 -19.19
N VAL A 301 -19.37 -8.20 -19.45
CA VAL A 301 -19.47 -8.77 -20.78
C VAL A 301 -20.87 -8.45 -21.33
N LYS A 302 -20.96 -8.07 -22.60
CA LYS A 302 -22.22 -7.73 -23.26
C LYS A 302 -22.97 -8.99 -23.68
#